data_f686520e899fe9793a3df012849482ec
#
_entry.id   f686520e899fe9793a3df012849482ec
#
_cell.length_a   1.000
_cell.length_b   1.000
_cell.length_c   1.000
_cell.angle_alpha   90.00
_cell.angle_beta   90.00
_cell.angle_gamma   90.00
#
_symmetry.space_group_name_H-M   'P 1'
#
loop_
_entity.id
_entity.type
_entity.pdbx_description
1 polymer ?
#
loop_
_entity_poly.entity_id
_entity_poly.type
_entity_poly.pdbx_seq_one_letter_code
_entity_poly.pdbx_strand_id
1 'polypeptide(L)'
;MKTRLLSVTSEADMQEAAQALNEAIDAGTKICVYGDYDCDGVVSTVILYTYLMELGADVTWYIPERAEGYGMNADSLRRLQEEGVACIVTVDNGIAALEEAELLAELGITLIITDHHQPSDGKLPRARAVVDPHRADSNDVFRPLCGAGVALKLIMAMEDGDATIAMEEFGELAAIATVADVVPLQGENRYLVQQGLRLLANTERPGLLALLDVAGLTGKKLTATSIAYSLAPRINAAGRFGSPRQ
;
A
#
# COMPACT_ATOMS: atom_id res chain seq x y z
N MET A 1 22.19 7.55 18.50
CA MET A 1 20.80 7.55 18.90
C MET A 1 20.11 6.55 17.97
N LYS A 2 19.88 5.30 18.40
CA LYS A 2 19.10 4.33 17.61
C LYS A 2 17.69 4.88 17.60
N THR A 3 17.31 5.53 16.52
CA THR A 3 15.93 5.95 16.30
C THR A 3 15.11 4.66 16.23
N ARG A 4 14.22 4.47 17.19
CA ARG A 4 13.24 3.39 17.20
C ARG A 4 12.25 3.74 16.08
N LEU A 5 12.65 3.37 14.88
CA LEU A 5 11.86 3.59 13.70
C LEU A 5 10.98 2.42 13.49
N LEU A 6 9.78 2.78 13.12
CA LEU A 6 8.77 1.85 12.73
C LEU A 6 8.53 0.81 13.84
N SER A 7 8.01 1.23 14.98
CA SER A 7 7.31 0.25 15.82
C SER A 7 6.12 -0.23 15.00
N VAL A 8 5.99 -1.54 14.83
CA VAL A 8 4.70 -2.14 14.48
C VAL A 8 3.73 -1.56 15.49
N THR A 9 2.71 -0.93 15.00
CA THR A 9 1.69 -0.35 15.86
C THR A 9 1.11 -1.48 16.70
N SER A 10 0.88 -1.23 17.96
CA SER A 10 0.19 -2.18 18.86
C SER A 10 -1.30 -2.31 18.54
N GLU A 11 -1.69 -1.98 17.32
CA GLU A 11 -3.08 -2.09 16.86
C GLU A 11 -3.46 -3.56 16.74
N ALA A 12 -4.51 -3.94 17.45
CA ALA A 12 -5.07 -5.29 17.37
C ALA A 12 -5.36 -5.69 15.93
N ASP A 13 -5.85 -4.75 15.12
CA ASP A 13 -6.20 -4.97 13.71
C ASP A 13 -4.97 -5.16 12.81
N MET A 14 -3.81 -4.58 13.11
CA MET A 14 -2.58 -4.82 12.35
C MET A 14 -2.11 -6.29 12.51
N GLN A 15 -2.14 -6.81 13.73
CA GLN A 15 -1.80 -8.21 13.98
C GLN A 15 -2.86 -9.16 13.39
N GLU A 16 -4.13 -8.78 13.47
CA GLU A 16 -5.22 -9.54 12.86
C GLU A 16 -5.10 -9.55 11.32
N ALA A 17 -4.72 -8.42 10.71
CA ALA A 17 -4.46 -8.33 9.26
C ALA A 17 -3.30 -9.24 8.85
N ALA A 18 -2.18 -9.18 9.58
CA ALA A 18 -1.02 -10.04 9.35
C ALA A 18 -1.37 -11.53 9.50
N GLN A 19 -2.09 -11.88 10.56
CA GLN A 19 -2.55 -13.25 10.79
C GLN A 19 -3.48 -13.73 9.68
N ALA A 20 -4.46 -12.91 9.27
CA ALA A 20 -5.41 -13.27 8.23
C ALA A 20 -4.73 -13.50 6.87
N LEU A 21 -3.69 -12.72 6.53
CA LEU A 21 -2.89 -12.93 5.33
C LEU A 21 -2.07 -14.23 5.42
N ASN A 22 -1.42 -14.50 6.55
CA ASN A 22 -0.67 -15.74 6.76
C ASN A 22 -1.60 -16.97 6.66
N GLU A 23 -2.78 -16.92 7.28
CA GLU A 23 -3.81 -17.98 7.16
C GLU A 23 -4.23 -18.19 5.69
N ALA A 24 -4.42 -17.11 4.92
CA ALA A 24 -4.78 -17.19 3.50
C ALA A 24 -3.65 -17.80 2.65
N ILE A 25 -2.39 -17.45 2.93
CA ILE A 25 -1.21 -18.02 2.27
C ILE A 25 -1.12 -19.52 2.57
N ASP A 26 -1.18 -19.90 3.83
CA ASP A 26 -1.08 -21.30 4.27
C ASP A 26 -2.21 -22.17 3.70
N ALA A 27 -3.40 -21.60 3.52
CA ALA A 27 -4.53 -22.27 2.92
C ALA A 27 -4.49 -22.33 1.37
N GLY A 28 -3.52 -21.69 0.73
CA GLY A 28 -3.48 -21.54 -0.74
C GLY A 28 -4.65 -20.73 -1.29
N THR A 29 -5.18 -19.81 -0.50
CA THR A 29 -6.29 -18.94 -0.89
C THR A 29 -5.82 -17.92 -1.91
N LYS A 30 -6.58 -17.74 -3.00
CA LYS A 30 -6.26 -16.68 -3.97
C LYS A 30 -6.55 -15.30 -3.39
N ILE A 31 -5.49 -14.51 -3.26
CA ILE A 31 -5.50 -13.17 -2.67
C ILE A 31 -5.50 -12.12 -3.79
N CYS A 32 -6.28 -11.05 -3.65
CA CYS A 32 -6.17 -9.87 -4.49
C CYS A 32 -5.72 -8.67 -3.65
N VAL A 33 -4.62 -8.03 -4.05
CA VAL A 33 -4.23 -6.71 -3.56
C VAL A 33 -4.99 -5.67 -4.36
N TYR A 34 -5.92 -4.97 -3.72
CA TYR A 34 -6.79 -3.99 -4.35
C TYR A 34 -6.30 -2.57 -4.01
N GLY A 35 -5.68 -1.89 -4.97
CA GLY A 35 -5.10 -0.57 -4.79
C GLY A 35 -5.95 0.57 -5.31
N ASP A 36 -5.33 1.76 -5.35
CA ASP A 36 -5.86 2.94 -6.02
C ASP A 36 -4.98 3.35 -7.22
N TYR A 37 -5.50 4.24 -8.06
CA TYR A 37 -4.91 4.62 -9.36
C TYR A 37 -3.88 5.75 -9.26
N ASP A 38 -3.67 6.36 -8.12
CA ASP A 38 -2.66 7.38 -7.94
C ASP A 38 -1.27 6.80 -7.59
N CYS A 39 -0.29 7.68 -7.37
CA CYS A 39 1.07 7.23 -7.12
C CYS A 39 1.20 6.43 -5.83
N ASP A 40 0.48 6.81 -4.77
CA ASP A 40 0.52 6.09 -3.50
C ASP A 40 -0.15 4.72 -3.63
N GLY A 41 -1.36 4.66 -4.19
CA GLY A 41 -2.10 3.42 -4.40
C GLY A 41 -1.37 2.43 -5.32
N VAL A 42 -0.81 2.92 -6.45
CA VAL A 42 0.01 2.08 -7.35
C VAL A 42 1.24 1.53 -6.63
N VAL A 43 1.97 2.38 -5.92
CA VAL A 43 3.18 1.97 -5.20
C VAL A 43 2.86 1.03 -4.04
N SER A 44 1.80 1.29 -3.28
CA SER A 44 1.32 0.42 -2.20
C SER A 44 0.95 -0.98 -2.73
N THR A 45 0.29 -1.01 -3.90
CA THR A 45 -0.05 -2.27 -4.59
C THR A 45 1.21 -3.04 -4.97
N VAL A 46 2.20 -2.38 -5.57
CA VAL A 46 3.47 -3.02 -5.96
C VAL A 46 4.19 -3.58 -4.73
N ILE A 47 4.25 -2.82 -3.64
CA ILE A 47 4.91 -3.25 -2.40
C ILE A 47 4.27 -4.53 -1.87
N LEU A 48 2.97 -4.51 -1.59
CA LEU A 48 2.31 -5.64 -0.95
C LEU A 48 2.19 -6.84 -1.89
N TYR A 49 1.87 -6.62 -3.17
CA TYR A 49 1.82 -7.68 -4.18
C TYR A 49 3.16 -8.41 -4.32
N THR A 50 4.27 -7.64 -4.44
CA THR A 50 5.60 -8.24 -4.59
C THR A 50 5.97 -9.06 -3.36
N TYR A 51 5.74 -8.52 -2.17
CA TYR A 51 6.02 -9.23 -0.93
C TYR A 51 5.23 -10.55 -0.81
N LEU A 52 3.91 -10.51 -1.05
CA LEU A 52 3.08 -11.72 -1.00
C LEU A 52 3.49 -12.75 -2.07
N MET A 53 3.86 -12.29 -3.27
CA MET A 53 4.37 -13.15 -4.35
C MET A 53 5.69 -13.84 -3.93
N GLU A 54 6.60 -13.13 -3.28
CA GLU A 54 7.87 -13.67 -2.78
C GLU A 54 7.67 -14.71 -1.66
N LEU A 55 6.60 -14.59 -0.87
CA LEU A 55 6.17 -15.61 0.09
C LEU A 55 5.53 -16.84 -0.56
N GLY A 56 5.34 -16.84 -1.89
CA GLY A 56 4.71 -17.94 -2.63
C GLY A 56 3.19 -17.96 -2.57
N ALA A 57 2.54 -16.86 -2.22
CA ALA A 57 1.08 -16.74 -2.23
C ALA A 57 0.51 -16.86 -3.66
N ASP A 58 -0.69 -17.44 -3.79
CA ASP A 58 -1.51 -17.26 -4.99
C ASP A 58 -2.12 -15.85 -4.96
N VAL A 59 -1.37 -14.90 -5.52
CA VAL A 59 -1.71 -13.48 -5.42
C VAL A 59 -1.92 -12.84 -6.80
N THR A 60 -2.93 -12.01 -6.88
CA THR A 60 -3.19 -11.12 -8.01
C THR A 60 -3.35 -9.70 -7.50
N TRP A 61 -3.50 -8.74 -8.40
CA TRP A 61 -3.72 -7.34 -8.04
C TRP A 61 -4.82 -6.72 -8.90
N TYR A 62 -5.44 -5.68 -8.37
CA TYR A 62 -6.40 -4.87 -9.07
C TYR A 62 -6.21 -3.39 -8.73
N ILE A 63 -6.12 -2.56 -9.76
CA ILE A 63 -6.11 -1.11 -9.64
C ILE A 63 -7.27 -0.60 -10.52
N PRO A 64 -8.24 0.14 -9.97
CA PRO A 64 -9.35 0.67 -10.76
C PRO A 64 -8.85 1.67 -11.80
N GLU A 65 -9.52 1.74 -12.93
CA GLU A 65 -9.31 2.84 -13.86
C GLU A 65 -10.02 4.10 -13.34
N ARG A 66 -9.51 5.27 -13.66
CA ARG A 66 -10.14 6.55 -13.23
C ARG A 66 -11.61 6.67 -13.65
N ALA A 67 -11.99 6.02 -14.77
CA ALA A 67 -13.37 5.96 -15.24
C ALA A 67 -14.28 5.10 -14.35
N GLU A 68 -13.72 4.18 -13.59
CA GLU A 68 -14.45 3.31 -12.65
C GLU A 68 -14.76 4.03 -11.32
N GLY A 69 -14.10 5.15 -11.04
CA GLY A 69 -14.21 5.90 -9.79
C GLY A 69 -13.09 5.55 -8.80
N TYR A 70 -13.17 6.15 -7.62
CA TYR A 70 -12.22 5.92 -6.53
C TYR A 70 -12.68 4.71 -5.70
N GLY A 71 -11.71 3.89 -5.30
CA GLY A 71 -11.94 2.77 -4.39
C GLY A 71 -12.55 1.53 -5.04
N MET A 72 -13.15 0.67 -4.22
CA MET A 72 -13.80 -0.56 -4.67
C MET A 72 -15.13 -0.25 -5.37
N ASN A 73 -15.52 -1.13 -6.30
CA ASN A 73 -16.83 -1.07 -6.97
C ASN A 73 -17.41 -2.47 -7.17
N ALA A 74 -18.74 -2.58 -7.17
CA ALA A 74 -19.44 -3.85 -7.19
C ALA A 74 -19.10 -4.72 -8.42
N ASP A 75 -18.90 -4.12 -9.59
CA ASP A 75 -18.62 -4.87 -10.82
C ASP A 75 -17.22 -5.51 -10.78
N SER A 76 -16.21 -4.78 -10.30
CA SER A 76 -14.87 -5.33 -10.12
C SER A 76 -14.85 -6.44 -9.08
N LEU A 77 -15.58 -6.28 -7.97
CA LEU A 77 -15.65 -7.29 -6.90
C LEU A 77 -16.30 -8.60 -7.37
N ARG A 78 -17.40 -8.53 -8.14
CA ARG A 78 -18.04 -9.72 -8.71
C ARG A 78 -17.13 -10.43 -9.70
N ARG A 79 -16.42 -9.68 -10.54
CA ARG A 79 -15.44 -10.24 -11.48
C ARG A 79 -14.29 -10.94 -10.75
N LEU A 80 -13.75 -10.33 -9.70
CA LEU A 80 -12.69 -10.95 -8.89
C LEU A 80 -13.18 -12.26 -8.23
N GLN A 81 -14.43 -12.29 -7.75
CA GLN A 81 -15.04 -13.51 -7.23
C GLN A 81 -15.14 -14.61 -8.32
N GLU A 82 -15.57 -14.26 -9.54
CA GLU A 82 -15.63 -15.20 -10.67
C GLU A 82 -14.24 -15.72 -11.07
N GLU A 83 -13.18 -14.92 -10.87
CA GLU A 83 -11.78 -15.29 -11.07
C GLU A 83 -11.22 -16.17 -9.92
N GLY A 84 -12.03 -16.47 -8.90
CA GLY A 84 -11.69 -17.34 -7.78
C GLY A 84 -11.00 -16.64 -6.63
N VAL A 85 -10.99 -15.29 -6.59
CA VAL A 85 -10.47 -14.53 -5.44
C VAL A 85 -11.37 -14.79 -4.23
N ALA A 86 -10.75 -15.17 -3.10
CA ALA A 86 -11.46 -15.43 -1.85
C ALA A 86 -10.93 -14.59 -0.68
N CYS A 87 -9.87 -13.82 -0.89
CA CYS A 87 -9.38 -12.82 0.06
C CYS A 87 -9.01 -11.55 -0.71
N ILE A 88 -9.49 -10.41 -0.24
CA ILE A 88 -9.08 -9.09 -0.75
C ILE A 88 -8.40 -8.33 0.37
N VAL A 89 -7.21 -7.81 0.10
CA VAL A 89 -6.54 -6.81 0.93
C VAL A 89 -6.48 -5.50 0.17
N THR A 90 -7.09 -4.45 0.72
CA THR A 90 -7.00 -3.11 0.12
C THR A 90 -5.73 -2.42 0.57
N VAL A 91 -5.18 -1.58 -0.28
CA VAL A 91 -4.07 -0.69 0.04
C VAL A 91 -4.41 0.72 -0.46
N ASP A 92 -4.25 1.72 0.40
CA ASP A 92 -4.53 3.12 0.09
C ASP A 92 -6.01 3.41 -0.27
N ASN A 93 -6.91 2.56 0.16
CA ASN A 93 -8.35 2.74 0.03
C ASN A 93 -9.11 1.76 0.95
N GLY A 94 -10.42 1.96 1.02
CA GLY A 94 -11.32 1.00 1.66
C GLY A 94 -11.98 1.49 2.94
N ILE A 95 -11.43 2.48 3.65
CA ILE A 95 -11.99 2.94 4.95
C ILE A 95 -13.42 3.49 4.82
N ALA A 96 -13.82 3.94 3.66
CA ALA A 96 -15.17 4.45 3.38
C ALA A 96 -16.09 3.43 2.67
N ALA A 97 -15.59 2.24 2.34
CA ALA A 97 -16.25 1.24 1.50
C ALA A 97 -17.26 0.38 2.28
N LEU A 98 -18.30 1.01 2.85
CA LEU A 98 -19.28 0.33 3.69
C LEU A 98 -20.16 -0.66 2.89
N GLU A 99 -20.65 -0.24 1.73
CA GLU A 99 -21.55 -1.06 0.88
C GLU A 99 -20.77 -2.20 0.20
N GLU A 100 -19.56 -1.93 -0.24
CA GLU A 100 -18.67 -2.90 -0.86
C GLU A 100 -18.23 -3.98 0.14
N ALA A 101 -18.02 -3.61 1.39
CA ALA A 101 -17.69 -4.56 2.46
C ALA A 101 -18.87 -5.54 2.75
N GLU A 102 -20.10 -5.04 2.74
CA GLU A 102 -21.28 -5.91 2.87
C GLU A 102 -21.42 -6.83 1.64
N LEU A 103 -21.21 -6.31 0.43
CA LEU A 103 -21.22 -7.13 -0.77
C LEU A 103 -20.15 -8.25 -0.71
N LEU A 104 -18.93 -7.94 -0.26
CA LEU A 104 -17.87 -8.95 -0.12
C LEU A 104 -18.26 -10.03 0.90
N ALA A 105 -18.89 -9.64 2.01
CA ALA A 105 -19.39 -10.59 2.98
C ALA A 105 -20.48 -11.51 2.37
N GLU A 106 -21.39 -10.99 1.54
CA GLU A 106 -22.39 -11.77 0.80
C GLU A 106 -21.75 -12.73 -0.22
N LEU A 107 -20.65 -12.29 -0.87
CA LEU A 107 -19.88 -13.09 -1.83
C LEU A 107 -18.97 -14.14 -1.15
N GLY A 108 -18.87 -14.13 0.18
CA GLY A 108 -18.02 -15.04 0.93
C GLY A 108 -16.52 -14.74 0.81
N ILE A 109 -16.16 -13.50 0.46
CA ILE A 109 -14.76 -13.05 0.31
C ILE A 109 -14.31 -12.40 1.61
N THR A 110 -13.17 -12.83 2.13
CA THR A 110 -12.53 -12.19 3.28
C THR A 110 -11.99 -10.82 2.86
N LEU A 111 -12.34 -9.77 3.61
CA LEU A 111 -11.84 -8.41 3.39
C LEU A 111 -10.87 -8.03 4.51
N ILE A 112 -9.70 -7.51 4.12
CA ILE A 112 -8.72 -6.85 4.98
C ILE A 112 -8.55 -5.45 4.42
N ILE A 113 -8.69 -4.42 5.24
CA ILE A 113 -8.53 -3.03 4.81
C ILE A 113 -7.21 -2.50 5.38
N THR A 114 -6.37 -1.92 4.51
CA THR A 114 -5.28 -1.03 4.89
C THR A 114 -5.44 0.30 4.18
N ASP A 115 -5.61 1.35 4.96
CA ASP A 115 -5.88 2.70 4.47
C ASP A 115 -5.22 3.74 5.37
N HIS A 116 -5.21 4.99 4.95
CA HIS A 116 -4.72 6.12 5.73
C HIS A 116 -5.62 7.36 5.60
N HIS A 117 -6.74 7.24 4.90
CA HIS A 117 -7.71 8.33 4.74
C HIS A 117 -8.56 8.50 5.99
N GLN A 118 -9.19 9.68 6.14
CA GLN A 118 -10.07 9.93 7.27
C GLN A 118 -11.34 9.08 7.20
N PRO A 119 -11.66 8.30 8.24
CA PRO A 119 -12.92 7.57 8.29
C PRO A 119 -14.13 8.49 8.19
N SER A 120 -15.12 8.12 7.40
CA SER A 120 -16.38 8.86 7.30
C SER A 120 -17.31 8.51 8.45
N ASP A 121 -17.85 9.52 9.12
CA ASP A 121 -18.94 9.39 10.12
C ASP A 121 -18.70 8.39 11.27
N GLY A 122 -17.44 8.03 11.55
CA GLY A 122 -17.09 7.11 12.62
C GLY A 122 -17.56 5.66 12.42
N LYS A 123 -18.04 5.31 11.22
CA LYS A 123 -18.39 3.93 10.86
C LYS A 123 -17.21 3.27 10.18
N LEU A 124 -16.98 2.01 10.54
CA LEU A 124 -15.97 1.19 9.89
C LEU A 124 -16.65 0.14 9.00
N PRO A 125 -16.06 -0.19 7.83
CA PRO A 125 -16.52 -1.28 6.98
C PRO A 125 -16.46 -2.63 7.72
N ARG A 126 -17.34 -3.55 7.36
CA ARG A 126 -17.31 -4.91 7.85
C ARG A 126 -16.18 -5.70 7.20
N ALA A 127 -15.06 -5.81 7.89
CA ALA A 127 -13.88 -6.52 7.42
C ALA A 127 -13.29 -7.41 8.52
N ARG A 128 -12.42 -8.35 8.16
CA ARG A 128 -11.67 -9.16 9.10
C ARG A 128 -10.71 -8.30 9.93
N ALA A 129 -10.11 -7.31 9.29
CA ALA A 129 -9.28 -6.29 9.93
C ALA A 129 -9.42 -4.97 9.19
N VAL A 130 -9.36 -3.85 9.92
CA VAL A 130 -9.36 -2.49 9.37
C VAL A 130 -8.18 -1.73 9.94
N VAL A 131 -7.09 -1.67 9.20
CA VAL A 131 -5.87 -0.98 9.58
C VAL A 131 -5.88 0.43 9.02
N ASP A 132 -6.03 1.42 9.90
CA ASP A 132 -5.99 2.83 9.53
C ASP A 132 -5.51 3.67 10.73
N PRO A 133 -4.40 4.42 10.61
CA PRO A 133 -3.88 5.23 11.70
C PRO A 133 -4.82 6.37 12.13
N HIS A 134 -5.77 6.76 11.29
CA HIS A 134 -6.70 7.86 11.57
C HIS A 134 -8.00 7.42 12.28
N ARG A 135 -8.19 6.14 12.52
CA ARG A 135 -9.32 5.67 13.33
C ARG A 135 -9.33 6.31 14.71
N ALA A 136 -10.52 6.56 15.23
CA ALA A 136 -10.69 7.20 16.53
C ALA A 136 -10.13 6.35 17.70
N ASP A 137 -10.16 5.03 17.54
CA ASP A 137 -9.65 4.03 18.50
C ASP A 137 -8.20 3.61 18.24
N SER A 138 -7.53 4.19 17.22
CA SER A 138 -6.12 3.94 16.94
C SER A 138 -5.22 4.45 18.06
N ASN A 139 -4.30 3.59 18.50
CA ASN A 139 -3.25 3.92 19.46
C ASN A 139 -1.93 4.30 18.79
N ASP A 140 -1.94 4.57 17.49
CA ASP A 140 -0.74 4.92 16.74
C ASP A 140 -0.10 6.20 17.26
N VAL A 141 1.19 6.09 17.57
CA VAL A 141 2.03 7.22 17.99
C VAL A 141 2.32 8.15 16.80
N PHE A 142 2.35 7.59 15.59
CA PHE A 142 2.62 8.33 14.36
C PHE A 142 1.55 8.04 13.30
N ARG A 143 0.59 8.92 13.21
CA ARG A 143 -0.58 8.79 12.31
C ARG A 143 -0.37 9.28 10.86
N PRO A 144 0.51 10.25 10.56
CA PRO A 144 0.61 10.81 9.19
C PRO A 144 1.39 9.90 8.23
N LEU A 145 0.99 8.63 8.11
CA LEU A 145 1.52 7.73 7.09
C LEU A 145 0.71 7.88 5.79
N CYS A 146 1.31 7.63 4.65
CA CYS A 146 0.62 7.36 3.39
C CYS A 146 0.28 5.87 3.27
N GLY A 147 -0.51 5.46 2.28
CA GLY A 147 -0.92 4.07 2.08
C GLY A 147 0.27 3.11 1.97
N ALA A 148 1.34 3.50 1.26
CA ALA A 148 2.58 2.70 1.18
C ALA A 148 3.29 2.58 2.54
N GLY A 149 3.19 3.59 3.40
CA GLY A 149 3.69 3.53 4.76
C GLY A 149 2.92 2.53 5.61
N VAL A 150 1.60 2.47 5.46
CA VAL A 150 0.75 1.46 6.13
C VAL A 150 1.06 0.06 5.60
N ALA A 151 1.23 -0.11 4.27
CA ALA A 151 1.62 -1.39 3.69
C ALA A 151 2.98 -1.89 4.22
N LEU A 152 3.98 -1.00 4.39
CA LEU A 152 5.24 -1.37 5.04
C LEU A 152 5.04 -1.84 6.49
N LYS A 153 4.16 -1.19 7.24
CA LYS A 153 3.84 -1.61 8.61
C LYS A 153 3.20 -3.00 8.65
N LEU A 154 2.35 -3.31 7.67
CA LEU A 154 1.75 -4.64 7.55
C LEU A 154 2.81 -5.71 7.27
N ILE A 155 3.74 -5.45 6.34
CA ILE A 155 4.88 -6.35 6.09
C ILE A 155 5.69 -6.57 7.37
N MET A 156 6.01 -5.49 8.09
CA MET A 156 6.72 -5.62 9.38
C MET A 156 5.94 -6.45 10.39
N ALA A 157 4.61 -6.34 10.43
CA ALA A 157 3.78 -7.16 11.32
C ALA A 157 3.82 -8.65 10.93
N MET A 158 3.84 -8.95 9.63
CA MET A 158 4.02 -10.31 9.10
C MET A 158 5.42 -10.88 9.39
N GLU A 159 6.42 -10.01 9.56
CA GLU A 159 7.82 -10.35 9.90
C GLU A 159 8.10 -10.22 11.41
N ASP A 160 7.10 -10.48 12.26
CA ASP A 160 7.24 -10.42 13.73
C ASP A 160 7.81 -9.10 14.28
N GLY A 161 7.62 -8.01 13.57
CA GLY A 161 8.09 -6.67 13.91
C GLY A 161 9.49 -6.32 13.39
N ASP A 162 10.11 -7.18 12.57
CA ASP A 162 11.36 -6.85 11.89
C ASP A 162 11.11 -5.93 10.69
N ALA A 163 11.81 -4.81 10.66
CA ALA A 163 11.72 -3.82 9.59
C ALA A 163 12.69 -4.08 8.43
N THR A 164 13.54 -5.09 8.52
CA THR A 164 14.66 -5.29 7.59
C THR A 164 14.15 -5.48 6.16
N ILE A 165 13.32 -6.49 5.94
CA ILE A 165 12.76 -6.79 4.62
C ILE A 165 11.95 -5.59 4.08
N ALA A 166 11.04 -5.05 4.90
CA ALA A 166 10.22 -3.92 4.50
C ALA A 166 11.05 -2.71 4.05
N MET A 167 12.16 -2.43 4.72
CA MET A 167 13.00 -1.27 4.42
C MET A 167 14.00 -1.53 3.29
N GLU A 168 14.67 -2.68 3.28
CA GLU A 168 15.69 -2.98 2.28
C GLU A 168 15.09 -3.23 0.91
N GLU A 169 13.96 -3.96 0.85
CA GLU A 169 13.31 -4.28 -0.42
C GLU A 169 12.35 -3.17 -0.91
N PHE A 170 11.66 -2.47 -0.03
CA PHE A 170 10.57 -1.57 -0.44
C PHE A 170 10.75 -0.11 0.00
N GLY A 171 11.80 0.21 0.74
CA GLY A 171 12.00 1.57 1.27
C GLY A 171 12.12 2.65 0.20
N GLU A 172 12.66 2.36 -0.98
CA GLU A 172 12.74 3.31 -2.09
C GLU A 172 11.35 3.60 -2.70
N LEU A 173 10.52 2.57 -2.82
CA LEU A 173 9.14 2.69 -3.32
C LEU A 173 8.30 3.50 -2.33
N ALA A 174 8.34 3.13 -1.05
CA ALA A 174 7.58 3.85 -0.02
C ALA A 174 8.03 5.31 0.14
N ALA A 175 9.30 5.63 -0.10
CA ALA A 175 9.76 7.02 -0.13
C ALA A 175 9.14 7.82 -1.29
N ILE A 176 8.98 7.19 -2.46
CA ILE A 176 8.31 7.82 -3.61
C ILE A 176 6.86 8.13 -3.25
N ALA A 177 6.13 7.15 -2.73
CA ALA A 177 4.74 7.30 -2.33
C ALA A 177 4.56 8.36 -1.22
N THR A 178 5.37 8.29 -0.15
CA THR A 178 5.33 9.26 0.96
C THR A 178 5.50 10.71 0.50
N VAL A 179 6.36 10.94 -0.48
CA VAL A 179 6.54 12.28 -1.05
C VAL A 179 5.41 12.64 -2.01
N ALA A 180 4.91 11.67 -2.78
CA ALA A 180 3.85 11.88 -3.76
C ALA A 180 2.51 12.25 -3.12
N ASP A 181 2.20 11.63 -1.99
CA ASP A 181 0.97 11.85 -1.21
C ASP A 181 1.03 13.12 -0.33
N VAL A 182 2.16 13.81 -0.34
CA VAL A 182 2.33 15.11 0.35
C VAL A 182 2.14 15.04 1.87
N VAL A 183 2.29 13.87 2.49
CA VAL A 183 2.25 13.74 3.95
C VAL A 183 3.42 14.46 4.63
N PRO A 184 3.25 14.92 5.87
CA PRO A 184 4.31 15.66 6.58
C PRO A 184 5.62 14.85 6.68
N LEU A 185 6.73 15.41 6.19
CA LEU A 185 8.05 14.78 6.27
C LEU A 185 8.69 14.98 7.66
N GLN A 186 8.02 14.45 8.68
CA GLN A 186 8.43 14.47 10.09
C GLN A 186 8.49 13.03 10.62
N GLY A 187 9.07 12.84 11.79
CA GLY A 187 9.10 11.54 12.47
C GLY A 187 9.53 10.39 11.55
N GLU A 188 8.68 9.38 11.44
CA GLU A 188 8.93 8.19 10.63
C GLU A 188 8.99 8.49 9.14
N ASN A 189 8.12 9.34 8.59
CA ASN A 189 8.14 9.73 7.18
C ASN A 189 9.47 10.36 6.78
N ARG A 190 10.04 11.22 7.64
CA ARG A 190 11.34 11.82 7.36
C ARG A 190 12.45 10.78 7.24
N TYR A 191 12.44 9.81 8.14
CA TYR A 191 13.43 8.74 8.09
C TYR A 191 13.21 7.84 6.87
N LEU A 192 11.99 7.41 6.63
CA LEU A 192 11.63 6.59 5.48
C LEU A 192 12.11 7.23 4.18
N VAL A 193 11.81 8.52 3.98
CA VAL A 193 12.25 9.26 2.79
C VAL A 193 13.77 9.41 2.75
N GLN A 194 14.46 9.61 3.88
CA GLN A 194 15.92 9.69 3.91
C GLN A 194 16.60 8.36 3.54
N GLN A 195 16.08 7.23 4.04
CA GLN A 195 16.61 5.91 3.68
C GLN A 195 16.24 5.54 2.24
N GLY A 196 14.98 5.74 1.86
CA GLY A 196 14.49 5.42 0.52
C GLY A 196 15.20 6.21 -0.58
N LEU A 197 15.56 7.48 -0.35
CA LEU A 197 16.39 8.26 -1.29
C LEU A 197 17.79 7.67 -1.48
N ARG A 198 18.35 7.02 -0.47
CA ARG A 198 19.67 6.33 -0.58
C ARG A 198 19.54 5.05 -1.38
N LEU A 199 18.46 4.29 -1.15
CA LEU A 199 18.15 3.09 -1.91
C LEU A 199 17.88 3.46 -3.37
N LEU A 200 17.02 4.43 -3.63
CA LEU A 200 16.66 4.90 -4.96
C LEU A 200 17.86 5.39 -5.78
N ALA A 201 18.85 5.98 -5.13
CA ALA A 201 20.09 6.41 -5.79
C ALA A 201 20.95 5.23 -6.28
N ASN A 202 20.72 4.03 -5.74
CA ASN A 202 21.43 2.80 -6.08
C ASN A 202 20.44 1.71 -6.52
N THR A 203 19.26 2.08 -6.97
CA THR A 203 18.21 1.12 -7.34
C THR A 203 18.69 0.20 -8.48
N GLU A 204 18.34 -1.07 -8.39
CA GLU A 204 18.50 -2.06 -9.45
C GLU A 204 17.17 -2.42 -10.13
N ARG A 205 16.06 -1.82 -9.70
CA ARG A 205 14.74 -2.07 -10.28
C ARG A 205 14.65 -1.48 -11.69
N PRO A 206 14.43 -2.31 -12.73
CA PRO A 206 14.42 -1.84 -14.12
C PRO A 206 13.43 -0.70 -14.38
N GLY A 207 12.24 -0.76 -13.76
CA GLY A 207 11.22 0.29 -13.89
C GLY A 207 11.64 1.63 -13.30
N LEU A 208 12.31 1.61 -12.12
CA LEU A 208 12.82 2.85 -11.51
C LEU A 208 14.01 3.41 -12.28
N LEU A 209 14.91 2.55 -12.77
CA LEU A 209 16.02 2.98 -13.66
C LEU A 209 15.48 3.68 -14.91
N ALA A 210 14.50 3.10 -15.58
CA ALA A 210 13.87 3.70 -16.75
C ALA A 210 13.18 5.02 -16.41
N LEU A 211 12.47 5.07 -15.27
CA LEU A 211 11.78 6.28 -14.80
C LEU A 211 12.78 7.41 -14.48
N LEU A 212 13.92 7.10 -13.84
CA LEU A 212 15.00 8.05 -13.55
C LEU A 212 15.63 8.58 -14.84
N ASP A 213 15.83 7.72 -15.84
CA ASP A 213 16.38 8.10 -17.13
C ASP A 213 15.44 9.07 -17.88
N VAL A 214 14.18 8.71 -18.06
CA VAL A 214 13.16 9.55 -18.71
C VAL A 214 12.94 10.87 -17.95
N ALA A 215 13.12 10.87 -16.62
CA ALA A 215 13.07 12.09 -15.81
C ALA A 215 14.35 12.94 -15.89
N GLY A 216 15.40 12.45 -16.56
CA GLY A 216 16.70 13.12 -16.65
C GLY A 216 17.41 13.20 -15.29
N LEU A 217 17.21 12.23 -14.42
CA LEU A 217 17.73 12.17 -13.05
C LEU A 217 18.88 11.17 -12.88
N THR A 218 19.19 10.36 -13.90
CA THR A 218 20.29 9.40 -13.86
C THR A 218 21.62 10.07 -13.52
N GLY A 219 22.31 9.56 -12.50
CA GLY A 219 23.58 10.09 -12.00
C GLY A 219 23.50 11.42 -11.25
N LYS A 220 22.31 11.95 -11.00
CA LYS A 220 22.11 13.18 -10.24
C LYS A 220 21.82 12.86 -8.77
N LYS A 221 22.10 13.84 -7.90
CA LYS A 221 21.70 13.76 -6.49
C LYS A 221 20.17 13.82 -6.39
N LEU A 222 19.58 12.76 -5.88
CA LEU A 222 18.13 12.67 -5.65
C LEU A 222 17.74 13.36 -4.34
N THR A 223 16.56 14.00 -4.37
CA THR A 223 15.96 14.70 -3.23
C THR A 223 14.45 14.47 -3.22
N ALA A 224 13.77 14.80 -2.13
CA ALA A 224 12.31 14.79 -2.09
C ALA A 224 11.71 15.67 -3.21
N THR A 225 12.35 16.79 -3.56
CA THR A 225 11.96 17.64 -4.71
C THR A 225 12.03 16.88 -6.03
N SER A 226 13.06 16.03 -6.22
CA SER A 226 13.16 15.19 -7.43
C SER A 226 12.00 14.21 -7.52
N ILE A 227 11.60 13.62 -6.41
CA ILE A 227 10.41 12.75 -6.35
C ILE A 227 9.15 13.56 -6.66
N ALA A 228 8.90 14.64 -5.90
CA ALA A 228 7.66 15.40 -5.97
C ALA A 228 7.39 15.99 -7.37
N TYR A 229 8.42 16.50 -8.05
CA TYR A 229 8.27 17.25 -9.30
C TYR A 229 8.68 16.47 -10.55
N SER A 230 9.35 15.33 -10.41
CA SER A 230 9.81 14.59 -11.59
C SER A 230 9.32 13.15 -11.63
N LEU A 231 9.31 12.38 -10.53
CA LEU A 231 8.90 10.98 -10.55
C LEU A 231 7.40 10.81 -10.33
N ALA A 232 6.87 11.33 -9.22
CA ALA A 232 5.46 11.17 -8.86
C ALA A 232 4.48 11.69 -9.94
N PRO A 233 4.70 12.86 -10.57
CA PRO A 233 3.82 13.31 -11.65
C PRO A 233 3.80 12.38 -12.87
N ARG A 234 4.89 11.66 -13.15
CA ARG A 234 4.95 10.70 -14.27
C ARG A 234 4.17 9.43 -13.95
N ILE A 235 4.28 8.91 -12.72
CA ILE A 235 3.48 7.79 -12.25
C ILE A 235 2.00 8.16 -12.29
N ASN A 236 1.62 9.31 -11.72
CA ASN A 236 0.25 9.81 -11.75
C ASN A 236 -0.30 10.04 -13.17
N ALA A 237 0.56 10.39 -14.12
CA ALA A 237 0.16 10.60 -15.51
C ALA A 237 -0.12 9.30 -16.25
N ALA A 238 0.58 8.22 -15.92
CA ALA A 238 0.38 6.91 -16.55
C ALA A 238 -1.08 6.46 -16.44
N GLY A 239 -1.70 6.61 -15.27
CA GLY A 239 -3.11 6.32 -15.04
C GLY A 239 -4.10 7.30 -15.70
N ARG A 240 -3.62 8.37 -16.38
CA ARG A 240 -4.47 9.32 -17.11
C ARG A 240 -4.52 9.08 -18.62
N PHE A 241 -3.48 8.47 -19.19
CA PHE A 241 -3.35 8.24 -20.63
C PHE A 241 -3.53 6.77 -21.04
N GLY A 242 -3.70 5.88 -20.10
CA GLY A 242 -3.88 4.45 -20.33
C GLY A 242 -4.33 3.75 -19.05
N SER A 243 -4.42 2.43 -19.13
CA SER A 243 -4.67 1.63 -17.94
C SER A 243 -3.43 1.68 -17.02
N PRO A 244 -3.58 1.88 -15.71
CA PRO A 244 -2.47 1.75 -14.76
C PRO A 244 -1.90 0.33 -14.72
N ARG A 245 -2.49 -0.59 -15.48
CA ARG A 245 -2.12 -2.00 -15.63
C ARG A 245 -1.07 -2.24 -16.72
N GLN A 246 -0.57 -1.21 -17.37
CA GLN A 246 0.51 -1.25 -18.35
C GLN A 246 1.84 -0.80 -17.71
#